data_22b3a911559452bae198e07d8ea0c3ee
#
_entry.id   22b3a911559452bae198e07d8ea0c3ee
#
_cell.length_a   1.000
_cell.length_b   1.000
_cell.length_c   1.000
_cell.angle_alpha   90.00
_cell.angle_beta   90.00
_cell.angle_gamma   90.00
#
_symmetry.space_group_name_H-M   'P 1'
#
loop_
_entity.id
_entity.type
_entity.pdbx_description
1 polymer ?
#
loop_
_entity_poly.entity_id
_entity_poly.type
_entity_poly.pdbx_seq_one_letter_code
_entity_poly.pdbx_strand_id
1 'polypeptide(L)'
;MNGGILTTNGKTFKKAVTKTAILLAISLHLLSFNFIQLRAFMSGLDQNTPRPIDIRLHQASKLLEIKFDNHTECMLSCEFLRVHSPSAEVRGHGAGQETLQIDKENVNISAIEPIGNYAVKLVFTDGHDTGLYSWDYLYYCGQHYEAMWQDYIAKLEMAGHKRIDQT
;
A
#
# COMPACT_ATOMS: atom_id res chain seq x y z
N MET A 1 -35.71 19.76 58.29
CA MET A 1 -35.48 18.30 58.18
C MET A 1 -35.20 17.94 56.74
N ASN A 2 -34.01 17.37 56.52
CA ASN A 2 -33.54 16.59 55.38
C ASN A 2 -33.70 17.19 53.96
N GLY A 3 -32.75 17.64 53.27
CA GLY A 3 -31.39 17.22 53.00
C GLY A 3 -31.33 16.06 51.98
N GLY A 4 -31.35 16.32 50.69
CA GLY A 4 -31.14 15.31 49.65
C GLY A 4 -30.24 15.85 48.57
N ILE A 5 -28.95 15.61 48.67
CA ILE A 5 -27.92 15.91 47.66
C ILE A 5 -28.01 14.85 46.57
N LEU A 6 -28.28 15.25 45.36
CA LEU A 6 -28.10 14.40 44.16
C LEU A 6 -26.76 14.73 43.49
N THR A 7 -25.74 14.00 43.85
CA THR A 7 -24.51 13.87 43.10
C THR A 7 -24.58 12.62 42.25
N THR A 8 -24.73 12.76 40.95
CA THR A 8 -24.28 11.72 39.98
C THR A 8 -24.12 12.31 38.60
N ASN A 9 -23.08 11.92 37.87
CA ASN A 9 -22.86 11.92 36.43
C ASN A 9 -21.84 12.87 35.78
N GLY A 10 -20.96 13.50 36.60
CA GLY A 10 -19.85 14.26 35.99
C GLY A 10 -18.66 13.42 35.48
N LYS A 11 -18.49 12.17 35.94
CA LYS A 11 -17.26 11.40 35.59
C LYS A 11 -17.38 10.53 34.35
N THR A 12 -18.58 10.08 33.98
CA THR A 12 -18.77 9.21 32.80
C THR A 12 -18.75 9.97 31.48
N PHE A 13 -19.18 11.21 31.48
CA PHE A 13 -19.21 12.02 30.26
C PHE A 13 -17.80 12.49 29.83
N LYS A 14 -16.91 12.83 30.77
CA LYS A 14 -15.52 13.20 30.46
C LYS A 14 -14.72 12.05 29.82
N LYS A 15 -14.96 10.81 30.24
CA LYS A 15 -14.23 9.63 29.73
C LYS A 15 -14.64 9.24 28.31
N ALA A 16 -15.91 9.46 27.95
CA ALA A 16 -16.40 9.20 26.60
C ALA A 16 -15.91 10.25 25.58
N VAL A 17 -15.93 11.53 25.96
CA VAL A 17 -15.44 12.63 25.12
C VAL A 17 -13.94 12.51 24.84
N THR A 18 -13.14 12.08 25.82
CA THR A 18 -11.68 11.91 25.65
C THR A 18 -11.35 10.75 24.71
N LYS A 19 -12.11 9.65 24.74
CA LYS A 19 -11.91 8.49 23.87
C LYS A 19 -12.27 8.80 22.43
N THR A 20 -13.35 9.52 22.20
CA THR A 20 -13.80 9.96 20.87
C THR A 20 -12.84 11.00 20.28
N ALA A 21 -12.35 11.94 21.08
CA ALA A 21 -11.37 12.94 20.64
C ALA A 21 -10.01 12.31 20.28
N ILE A 22 -9.56 11.30 21.01
CA ILE A 22 -8.33 10.56 20.73
C ILE A 22 -8.50 9.73 19.45
N LEU A 23 -9.61 9.05 19.25
CA LEU A 23 -9.90 8.31 18.01
C LEU A 23 -10.01 9.22 16.79
N LEU A 24 -10.64 10.40 16.93
CA LEU A 24 -10.67 11.41 15.85
C LEU A 24 -9.28 11.99 15.55
N ALA A 25 -8.47 12.26 16.58
CA ALA A 25 -7.10 12.75 16.40
C ALA A 25 -6.20 11.71 15.74
N ILE A 26 -6.32 10.43 16.09
CA ILE A 26 -5.60 9.32 15.45
C ILE A 26 -6.07 9.17 14.00
N SER A 27 -7.36 9.23 13.72
CA SER A 27 -7.91 9.18 12.36
C SER A 27 -7.46 10.36 11.50
N LEU A 28 -7.46 11.58 12.04
CA LEU A 28 -6.96 12.78 11.34
C LEU A 28 -5.44 12.72 11.10
N HIS A 29 -4.69 12.16 12.06
CA HIS A 29 -3.24 12.01 11.93
C HIS A 29 -2.87 10.94 10.87
N LEU A 30 -3.63 9.84 10.81
CA LEU A 30 -3.48 8.83 9.77
C LEU A 30 -3.87 9.36 8.38
N LEU A 31 -4.90 10.18 8.28
CA LEU A 31 -5.32 10.83 7.03
C LEU A 31 -4.30 11.89 6.56
N SER A 32 -3.75 12.70 7.47
CA SER A 32 -2.73 13.70 7.13
C SER A 32 -1.38 13.05 6.80
N PHE A 33 -1.03 11.96 7.46
CA PHE A 33 0.19 11.20 7.19
C PHE A 33 0.13 10.54 5.81
N ASN A 34 -1.02 9.96 5.43
CA ASN A 34 -1.23 9.43 4.07
C ASN A 34 -1.16 10.52 2.99
N PHE A 35 -1.66 11.72 3.26
CA PHE A 35 -1.67 12.80 2.28
C PHE A 35 -0.28 13.42 2.03
N ILE A 36 0.58 13.48 3.06
CA ILE A 36 1.95 13.95 2.95
C ILE A 36 2.83 12.91 2.26
N GLN A 37 2.66 11.62 2.59
CA GLN A 37 3.35 10.52 1.93
C GLN A 37 2.95 10.40 0.46
N LEU A 38 1.67 10.60 0.12
CA LEU A 38 1.20 10.58 -1.26
C LEU A 38 1.79 11.72 -2.11
N ARG A 39 2.07 12.88 -1.53
CA ARG A 39 2.72 14.01 -2.24
C ARG A 39 4.22 13.79 -2.46
N ALA A 40 4.94 13.26 -1.49
CA ALA A 40 6.35 12.89 -1.63
C ALA A 40 6.52 11.78 -2.68
N PHE A 41 5.57 10.87 -2.73
CA PHE A 41 5.49 9.78 -3.67
C PHE A 41 5.33 10.20 -5.16
N MET A 42 4.74 11.37 -5.44
CA MET A 42 4.55 11.88 -6.80
C MET A 42 5.75 12.66 -7.37
N SER A 43 6.78 12.93 -6.58
CA SER A 43 7.96 13.70 -7.01
C SER A 43 9.15 12.84 -7.48
N GLY A 44 9.06 11.51 -7.36
CA GLY A 44 9.89 10.53 -8.08
C GLY A 44 11.37 10.42 -7.71
N LEU A 45 11.91 11.20 -6.78
CA LEU A 45 13.29 11.09 -6.31
C LEU A 45 13.46 11.78 -4.95
N ASP A 46 13.10 11.10 -3.88
CA ASP A 46 13.61 11.50 -2.57
C ASP A 46 15.10 11.09 -2.51
N GLN A 47 16.00 12.06 -2.29
CA GLN A 47 17.45 11.82 -2.17
C GLN A 47 17.81 10.90 -0.99
N ASN A 48 16.88 10.69 -0.07
CA ASN A 48 17.06 9.84 1.10
C ASN A 48 16.53 8.41 0.87
N THR A 49 15.86 8.12 -0.24
CA THR A 49 15.40 6.77 -0.53
C THR A 49 16.58 5.86 -0.84
N PRO A 50 16.67 4.70 -0.17
CA PRO A 50 17.68 3.71 -0.47
C PRO A 50 17.65 3.28 -1.93
N ARG A 51 18.82 3.05 -2.52
CA ARG A 51 18.93 2.62 -3.92
C ARG A 51 18.96 1.12 -4.04
N PRO A 52 18.29 0.54 -5.03
CA PRO A 52 18.43 -0.89 -5.28
C PRO A 52 19.84 -1.19 -5.76
N ILE A 53 20.46 -2.22 -5.16
CA ILE A 53 21.79 -2.74 -5.53
C ILE A 53 21.70 -4.09 -6.23
N ASP A 54 20.56 -4.79 -6.08
CA ASP A 54 20.30 -6.07 -6.75
C ASP A 54 18.80 -6.25 -6.96
N ILE A 55 18.40 -6.75 -8.13
CA ILE A 55 17.01 -7.04 -8.47
C ILE A 55 16.98 -8.41 -9.15
N ARG A 56 16.22 -9.35 -8.60
CA ARG A 56 16.10 -10.73 -9.10
C ARG A 56 14.64 -11.14 -9.23
N LEU A 57 14.29 -11.63 -10.41
CA LEU A 57 12.98 -12.22 -10.65
C LEU A 57 13.05 -13.73 -10.50
N HIS A 58 12.33 -14.27 -9.54
CA HIS A 58 12.14 -15.69 -9.30
C HIS A 58 10.90 -16.16 -10.06
N GLN A 59 11.09 -16.58 -11.32
CA GLN A 59 9.99 -16.93 -12.23
C GLN A 59 9.08 -18.03 -11.69
N ALA A 60 9.63 -19.07 -11.09
CA ALA A 60 8.87 -20.22 -10.61
C ALA A 60 7.97 -19.88 -9.40
N SER A 61 8.47 -19.05 -8.48
CA SER A 61 7.73 -18.60 -7.30
C SER A 61 6.96 -17.30 -7.52
N LYS A 62 7.08 -16.68 -8.70
CA LYS A 62 6.45 -15.41 -9.07
C LYS A 62 6.76 -14.28 -8.06
N LEU A 63 8.04 -14.17 -7.64
CA LEU A 63 8.51 -13.19 -6.67
C LEU A 63 9.57 -12.30 -7.29
N LEU A 64 9.50 -11.01 -7.01
CA LEU A 64 10.55 -10.04 -7.28
C LEU A 64 11.31 -9.75 -5.98
N GLU A 65 12.59 -10.14 -5.94
CA GLU A 65 13.51 -9.82 -4.86
C GLU A 65 14.23 -8.53 -5.18
N ILE A 66 14.28 -7.60 -4.23
CA ILE A 66 15.01 -6.34 -4.35
C ILE A 66 15.84 -6.13 -3.10
N LYS A 67 17.15 -5.89 -3.29
CA LYS A 67 18.08 -5.53 -2.22
C LYS A 67 18.47 -4.07 -2.36
N PHE A 68 18.42 -3.34 -1.26
CA PHE A 68 18.75 -1.92 -1.19
C PHE A 68 20.10 -1.69 -0.49
N ASP A 69 20.72 -0.54 -0.75
CA ASP A 69 22.03 -0.15 -0.20
C ASP A 69 22.03 0.06 1.33
N ASN A 70 20.88 0.21 1.93
CA ASN A 70 20.69 0.24 3.39
C ASN A 70 20.51 -1.17 4.01
N HIS A 71 20.82 -2.25 3.28
CA HIS A 71 20.64 -3.65 3.68
C HIS A 71 19.18 -4.11 3.84
N THR A 72 18.21 -3.33 3.41
CA THR A 72 16.81 -3.79 3.34
C THR A 72 16.65 -4.73 2.16
N GLU A 73 15.99 -5.87 2.38
CA GLU A 73 15.59 -6.82 1.35
C GLU A 73 14.05 -6.90 1.30
N CYS A 74 13.48 -6.86 0.11
CA CYS A 74 12.05 -6.97 -0.12
C CYS A 74 11.75 -8.13 -1.06
N MET A 75 10.73 -8.92 -0.71
CA MET A 75 10.18 -9.98 -1.56
C MET A 75 8.75 -9.60 -1.91
N LEU A 76 8.51 -9.22 -3.17
CA LEU A 76 7.21 -8.75 -3.65
C LEU A 76 6.63 -9.74 -4.65
N SER A 77 5.40 -10.23 -4.43
CA SER A 77 4.78 -11.11 -5.41
C SER A 77 4.40 -10.38 -6.70
N CYS A 78 4.45 -11.08 -7.82
CA CYS A 78 4.05 -10.51 -9.11
C CYS A 78 2.59 -10.06 -9.09
N GLU A 79 1.71 -10.82 -8.43
CA GLU A 79 0.32 -10.42 -8.20
C GLU A 79 0.24 -9.10 -7.43
N PHE A 80 0.94 -8.98 -6.29
CA PHE A 80 0.98 -7.75 -5.51
C PHE A 80 1.42 -6.54 -6.35
N LEU A 81 2.52 -6.67 -7.09
CA LEU A 81 3.01 -5.61 -7.96
C LEU A 81 2.00 -5.25 -9.06
N ARG A 82 1.32 -6.25 -9.63
CA ARG A 82 0.33 -6.04 -10.69
C ARG A 82 -0.90 -5.28 -10.17
N VAL A 83 -1.45 -5.68 -9.02
CA VAL A 83 -2.67 -5.07 -8.48
C VAL A 83 -2.42 -3.68 -7.89
N HIS A 84 -1.18 -3.39 -7.48
CA HIS A 84 -0.74 -2.09 -6.99
C HIS A 84 0.07 -1.32 -8.04
N SER A 85 -0.14 -1.59 -9.32
CA SER A 85 0.57 -0.86 -10.38
C SER A 85 0.38 0.66 -10.24
N PRO A 86 1.46 1.45 -10.36
CA PRO A 86 1.37 2.91 -10.35
C PRO A 86 0.78 3.51 -11.64
N SER A 87 0.31 2.68 -12.56
CA SER A 87 -0.32 3.14 -13.80
C SER A 87 -1.64 3.88 -13.57
N ALA A 88 -2.00 4.78 -14.47
CA ALA A 88 -3.28 5.48 -14.42
C ALA A 88 -4.49 4.53 -14.54
N GLU A 89 -4.32 3.40 -15.24
CA GLU A 89 -5.36 2.37 -15.39
C GLU A 89 -5.75 1.74 -14.06
N VAL A 90 -4.78 1.57 -13.15
CA VAL A 90 -5.00 0.99 -11.82
C VAL A 90 -5.38 2.05 -10.80
N ARG A 91 -4.67 3.18 -10.80
CA ARG A 91 -4.88 4.26 -9.82
C ARG A 91 -6.08 5.15 -10.11
N GLY A 92 -6.58 5.17 -11.35
CA GLY A 92 -7.56 6.16 -11.76
C GLY A 92 -6.97 7.59 -11.83
N HIS A 93 -7.84 8.57 -12.04
CA HIS A 93 -7.45 9.98 -12.16
C HIS A 93 -7.59 10.78 -10.85
N GLY A 94 -7.98 10.13 -9.74
CA GLY A 94 -8.17 10.79 -8.44
C GLY A 94 -8.30 9.80 -7.29
N ALA A 95 -8.22 10.33 -6.07
CA ALA A 95 -8.39 9.52 -4.86
C ALA A 95 -9.77 8.85 -4.82
N GLY A 96 -9.81 7.54 -4.60
CA GLY A 96 -11.05 6.75 -4.59
C GLY A 96 -11.57 6.33 -5.97
N GLN A 97 -10.81 6.58 -7.04
CA GLN A 97 -11.12 6.12 -8.40
C GLN A 97 -10.29 4.92 -8.83
N GLU A 98 -9.62 4.29 -7.86
CA GLU A 98 -8.81 3.11 -8.10
C GLU A 98 -9.66 1.96 -8.62
N THR A 99 -9.18 1.30 -9.66
CA THR A 99 -9.85 0.13 -10.24
C THR A 99 -9.38 -1.11 -9.53
N LEU A 100 -10.29 -1.79 -8.80
CA LEU A 100 -9.98 -3.08 -8.18
C LEU A 100 -9.58 -4.10 -9.26
N GLN A 101 -8.35 -4.59 -9.16
CA GLN A 101 -7.83 -5.60 -10.07
C GLN A 101 -8.23 -6.99 -9.57
N ILE A 102 -8.91 -7.77 -10.39
CA ILE A 102 -9.37 -9.13 -10.07
C ILE A 102 -8.68 -10.15 -10.97
N ASP A 103 -8.66 -11.42 -10.56
CA ASP A 103 -8.14 -12.56 -11.33
C ASP A 103 -6.66 -12.36 -11.74
N LYS A 104 -5.81 -11.87 -10.80
CA LYS A 104 -4.39 -11.61 -11.03
C LYS A 104 -3.44 -12.62 -10.38
N GLU A 105 -3.94 -13.67 -9.75
CA GLU A 105 -3.17 -14.67 -9.01
C GLU A 105 -2.13 -15.39 -9.88
N ASN A 106 -2.43 -15.52 -11.17
CA ASN A 106 -1.57 -16.23 -12.12
C ASN A 106 -0.63 -15.32 -12.90
N VAL A 107 -0.72 -14.01 -12.67
CA VAL A 107 0.14 -13.04 -13.37
C VAL A 107 1.60 -13.22 -12.94
N ASN A 108 2.51 -13.15 -13.92
CA ASN A 108 3.94 -13.13 -13.71
C ASN A 108 4.55 -11.90 -14.40
N ILE A 109 5.81 -11.61 -14.13
CA ILE A 109 6.59 -10.61 -14.85
C ILE A 109 7.33 -11.30 -15.97
N SER A 110 7.18 -10.84 -17.20
CA SER A 110 7.88 -11.34 -18.39
C SER A 110 9.17 -10.57 -18.69
N ALA A 111 9.21 -9.28 -18.36
CA ALA A 111 10.40 -8.43 -18.52
C ALA A 111 10.47 -7.32 -17.48
N ILE A 112 11.69 -6.90 -17.16
CA ILE A 112 12.01 -5.75 -16.32
C ILE A 112 12.84 -4.80 -17.16
N GLU A 113 12.31 -3.62 -17.46
CA GLU A 113 12.95 -2.63 -18.30
C GLU A 113 13.38 -1.41 -17.46
N PRO A 114 14.69 -1.13 -17.34
CA PRO A 114 15.17 0.06 -16.62
C PRO A 114 14.70 1.35 -17.29
N ILE A 115 14.24 2.30 -16.47
CA ILE A 115 13.85 3.65 -16.91
C ILE A 115 14.77 4.65 -16.20
N GLY A 116 15.74 5.15 -16.97
CA GLY A 116 16.79 5.98 -16.40
C GLY A 116 17.50 5.30 -15.24
N ASN A 117 17.74 6.06 -14.17
CA ASN A 117 18.36 5.58 -12.93
C ASN A 117 17.40 5.60 -11.72
N TYR A 118 16.09 5.78 -11.97
CA TYR A 118 15.10 6.08 -10.92
C TYR A 118 13.91 5.11 -10.86
N ALA A 119 13.72 4.29 -11.90
CA ALA A 119 12.55 3.42 -11.98
C ALA A 119 12.82 2.18 -12.86
N VAL A 120 11.89 1.23 -12.79
CA VAL A 120 11.72 0.14 -13.76
C VAL A 120 10.29 0.14 -14.29
N LYS A 121 10.14 -0.27 -15.54
CA LYS A 121 8.88 -0.71 -16.11
C LYS A 121 8.80 -2.24 -15.95
N LEU A 122 7.72 -2.74 -15.39
CA LEU A 122 7.45 -4.16 -15.30
C LEU A 122 6.45 -4.55 -16.40
N VAL A 123 6.85 -5.51 -17.22
CA VAL A 123 5.97 -6.08 -18.25
C VAL A 123 5.37 -7.35 -17.70
N PHE A 124 4.05 -7.37 -17.54
CA PHE A 124 3.33 -8.51 -16.98
C PHE A 124 2.80 -9.45 -18.07
N THR A 125 2.60 -10.72 -17.71
CA THR A 125 2.11 -11.75 -18.63
C THR A 125 0.66 -11.56 -19.06
N ASP A 126 -0.11 -10.72 -18.35
CA ASP A 126 -1.46 -10.31 -18.75
C ASP A 126 -1.49 -9.12 -19.73
N GLY A 127 -0.33 -8.69 -20.21
CA GLY A 127 -0.17 -7.59 -21.17
C GLY A 127 -0.09 -6.19 -20.54
N HIS A 128 -0.20 -6.07 -19.22
CA HIS A 128 -0.03 -4.78 -18.53
C HIS A 128 1.44 -4.36 -18.49
N ASP A 129 1.78 -3.18 -19.01
CA ASP A 129 3.16 -2.66 -19.08
C ASP A 129 3.27 -1.14 -18.89
N THR A 130 2.20 -0.48 -18.44
CA THR A 130 2.13 0.99 -18.36
C THR A 130 2.60 1.57 -17.02
N GLY A 131 2.85 0.73 -16.02
CA GLY A 131 3.29 1.15 -14.68
C GLY A 131 4.79 1.46 -14.62
N LEU A 132 5.16 2.66 -14.16
CA LEU A 132 6.54 3.03 -13.85
C LEU A 132 6.78 2.90 -12.35
N TYR A 133 7.53 1.88 -11.94
CA TYR A 133 7.85 1.57 -10.55
C TYR A 133 9.13 2.30 -10.15
N SER A 134 9.01 3.47 -9.54
CA SER A 134 10.16 4.20 -8.99
C SER A 134 10.78 3.44 -7.81
N TRP A 135 12.06 3.72 -7.50
CA TRP A 135 12.73 3.09 -6.36
C TRP A 135 12.05 3.42 -5.04
N ASP A 136 11.57 4.65 -4.89
CA ASP A 136 10.77 5.09 -3.73
C ASP A 136 9.51 4.24 -3.57
N TYR A 137 8.82 3.98 -4.69
CA TYR A 137 7.61 3.18 -4.68
C TYR A 137 7.88 1.73 -4.32
N LEU A 138 8.88 1.11 -4.93
CA LEU A 138 9.24 -0.27 -4.62
C LEU A 138 9.72 -0.42 -3.17
N TYR A 139 10.49 0.54 -2.66
CA TYR A 139 10.88 0.57 -1.25
C TYR A 139 9.67 0.71 -0.33
N TYR A 140 8.76 1.64 -0.63
CA TYR A 140 7.50 1.81 0.10
C TYR A 140 6.66 0.53 0.09
N CYS A 141 6.50 -0.12 -1.07
CA CYS A 141 5.80 -1.39 -1.20
C CYS A 141 6.41 -2.48 -0.31
N GLY A 142 7.75 -2.57 -0.26
CA GLY A 142 8.43 -3.52 0.60
C GLY A 142 8.17 -3.29 2.09
N GLN A 143 8.17 -2.02 2.52
CA GLN A 143 7.93 -1.66 3.93
C GLN A 143 6.46 -1.85 4.36
N HIS A 144 5.52 -1.76 3.42
CA HIS A 144 4.08 -1.78 3.72
C HIS A 144 3.35 -2.97 3.09
N TYR A 145 4.11 -3.98 2.63
CA TYR A 145 3.58 -5.12 1.89
C TYR A 145 2.35 -5.74 2.56
N GLU A 146 2.47 -6.11 3.83
CA GLU A 146 1.41 -6.81 4.55
C GLU A 146 0.14 -5.96 4.66
N ALA A 147 0.27 -4.69 5.03
CA ALA A 147 -0.89 -3.79 5.18
C ALA A 147 -1.60 -3.56 3.83
N MET A 148 -0.84 -3.33 2.77
CA MET A 148 -1.37 -3.15 1.42
C MET A 148 -2.04 -4.43 0.90
N TRP A 149 -1.44 -5.58 1.20
CA TRP A 149 -1.98 -6.87 0.79
C TRP A 149 -3.31 -7.17 1.48
N GLN A 150 -3.40 -6.95 2.80
CA GLN A 150 -4.64 -7.15 3.56
C GLN A 150 -5.76 -6.21 3.10
N ASP A 151 -5.44 -4.96 2.78
CA ASP A 151 -6.41 -4.01 2.21
C ASP A 151 -6.95 -4.49 0.85
N TYR A 152 -6.08 -5.01 -0.02
CA TYR A 152 -6.48 -5.59 -1.30
C TYR A 152 -7.40 -6.80 -1.12
N ILE A 153 -7.04 -7.74 -0.23
CA ILE A 153 -7.87 -8.92 0.06
C ILE A 153 -9.24 -8.51 0.60
N ALA A 154 -9.29 -7.56 1.53
CA ALA A 154 -10.55 -7.07 2.06
C ALA A 154 -11.43 -6.42 0.97
N LYS A 155 -10.84 -5.68 0.04
CA LYS A 155 -11.56 -5.11 -1.12
C LYS A 155 -12.11 -6.18 -2.05
N LEU A 156 -11.37 -7.28 -2.29
CA LEU A 156 -11.87 -8.42 -3.07
C LEU A 156 -13.07 -9.07 -2.39
N GLU A 157 -12.98 -9.33 -1.09
CA GLU A 157 -14.08 -9.92 -0.30
C GLU A 157 -15.33 -9.04 -0.32
N MET A 158 -15.17 -7.74 -0.12
CA MET A 158 -16.29 -6.76 -0.16
C MET A 158 -16.95 -6.72 -1.55
N ALA A 159 -16.19 -6.93 -2.61
CA ALA A 159 -16.69 -7.01 -3.99
C ALA A 159 -17.27 -8.40 -4.34
N GLY A 160 -17.23 -9.36 -3.42
CA GLY A 160 -17.74 -10.72 -3.63
C GLY A 160 -16.83 -11.62 -4.48
N HIS A 161 -15.57 -11.22 -4.69
CA HIS A 161 -14.59 -12.01 -5.41
C HIS A 161 -13.82 -12.93 -4.46
N LYS A 162 -13.69 -14.21 -4.83
CA LYS A 162 -12.82 -15.16 -4.13
C LYS A 162 -11.53 -15.31 -4.91
N ARG A 163 -10.44 -15.03 -4.26
CA ARG A 163 -9.10 -15.33 -4.79
C ARG A 163 -8.91 -16.86 -4.86
N ILE A 164 -8.33 -17.34 -5.95
CA ILE A 164 -7.98 -18.75 -6.09
C ILE A 164 -6.65 -18.95 -5.36
N ASP A 165 -6.66 -19.66 -4.23
CA ASP A 165 -5.44 -20.02 -3.52
C ASP A 165 -4.59 -20.95 -4.40
N GLN A 166 -3.35 -20.56 -4.63
CA GLN A 166 -2.39 -21.42 -5.33
C GLN A 166 -1.91 -22.49 -4.32
N THR A 167 -2.39 -23.70 -4.49
CA THR A 167 -1.87 -24.90 -3.82
C THR A 167 -0.54 -25.35 -4.40
#